data_7dc0faec809abc901e2252c474172524
#
_entry.id   7dc0faec809abc901e2252c474172524
#
_cell.length_a   1.000
_cell.length_b   1.000
_cell.length_c   1.000
_cell.angle_alpha   90.00
_cell.angle_beta   90.00
_cell.angle_gamma   90.00
#
_symmetry.space_group_name_H-M   'P 1'
#
loop_
_entity.id
_entity.type
_entity.pdbx_description
1 polymer ?
#
loop_
_entity_poly.entity_id
_entity_poly.type
_entity_poly.pdbx_seq_one_letter_code
_entity_poly.pdbx_strand_id
1 'polypeptide(L)'
;MLRIILWKTGFEWAHLKRILSPASNRKIYYFAFGANLSPEILKLRRISVYEAFDYVLGDASLRFSLAGFYKDHGYASADAAAGESVFGKMYLILERDAERMDYFEGVPFLRVHEKVFGEVNGCDFFHYRAVKAQQGLKPTQEYLDYLTTAYRQMPEVPEAYVESLAATEVLDQLLPPDQTGEFVKDIDRWPSFLHPALISYEGLCQRTVEFLWNRSLLHWMIRY
;
A
#
# COMPACT_ATOMS: atom_id res chain seq x y z
N MET A 1 8.82 -4.61 16.53
CA MET A 1 7.85 -5.41 17.28
C MET A 1 6.66 -4.58 17.77
N LEU A 2 6.85 -3.66 18.71
CA LEU A 2 5.76 -2.83 19.23
C LEU A 2 4.95 -2.14 18.11
N ARG A 3 5.64 -1.61 17.09
CA ARG A 3 4.98 -0.98 15.93
C ARG A 3 4.08 -1.94 15.14
N ILE A 4 4.49 -3.19 14.92
CA ILE A 4 3.68 -4.18 14.19
C ILE A 4 2.46 -4.57 15.01
N ILE A 5 2.64 -4.79 16.31
CA ILE A 5 1.52 -5.09 17.22
C ILE A 5 0.55 -3.91 17.24
N LEU A 6 1.04 -2.68 17.39
CA LEU A 6 0.21 -1.47 17.36
C LEU A 6 -0.49 -1.28 16.02
N TRP A 7 0.21 -1.54 14.90
CA TRP A 7 -0.38 -1.45 13.57
C TRP A 7 -1.50 -2.47 13.39
N LYS A 8 -1.27 -3.74 13.73
CA LYS A 8 -2.27 -4.81 13.62
C LYS A 8 -3.44 -4.59 14.58
N THR A 9 -3.15 -4.22 15.82
CA THR A 9 -4.20 -3.88 16.80
C THR A 9 -4.99 -2.65 16.36
N GLY A 10 -4.32 -1.64 15.83
CA GLY A 10 -4.94 -0.45 15.27
C GLY A 10 -5.83 -0.76 14.08
N PHE A 11 -5.41 -1.67 13.20
CA PHE A 11 -6.20 -2.13 12.07
C PHE A 11 -7.51 -2.79 12.52
N GLU A 12 -7.44 -3.72 13.47
CA GLU A 12 -8.65 -4.38 14.01
C GLU A 12 -9.54 -3.38 14.77
N TRP A 13 -8.94 -2.45 15.50
CA TRP A 13 -9.68 -1.39 16.18
C TRP A 13 -10.42 -0.46 15.22
N ALA A 14 -9.78 -0.04 14.12
CA ALA A 14 -10.45 0.75 13.11
C ALA A 14 -11.60 0.01 12.45
N HIS A 15 -11.42 -1.27 12.26
CA HIS A 15 -12.47 -2.11 11.72
C HIS A 15 -13.65 -2.24 12.68
N LEU A 16 -13.40 -2.44 13.96
CA LEU A 16 -14.41 -2.44 15.00
C LEU A 16 -15.12 -1.08 15.09
N LYS A 17 -14.34 0.01 15.09
CA LYS A 17 -14.87 1.38 15.08
C LYS A 17 -15.78 1.63 13.88
N ARG A 18 -15.39 1.13 12.69
CA ARG A 18 -16.22 1.19 11.49
C ARG A 18 -17.55 0.49 11.65
N ILE A 19 -17.58 -0.68 12.32
CA ILE A 19 -18.81 -1.45 12.56
C ILE A 19 -19.73 -0.74 13.58
N LEU A 20 -19.15 -0.16 14.61
CA LEU A 20 -19.85 0.46 15.73
C LEU A 20 -20.23 1.92 15.52
N SER A 21 -19.53 2.61 14.61
CA SER A 21 -19.82 4.02 14.32
C SER A 21 -20.96 4.15 13.32
N PRO A 22 -21.95 5.04 13.55
CA PRO A 22 -22.86 5.44 12.49
C PRO A 22 -22.02 6.02 11.36
N ALA A 23 -21.88 5.22 10.32
CA ALA A 23 -20.95 5.50 9.25
C ALA A 23 -21.30 6.80 8.54
N SER A 24 -20.36 7.68 8.40
CA SER A 24 -20.43 8.71 7.37
C SER A 24 -20.61 8.01 6.01
N ASN A 25 -21.77 8.22 5.38
CA ASN A 25 -22.03 7.77 4.02
C ASN A 25 -21.43 8.73 3.00
N ARG A 26 -20.61 9.68 3.45
CA ARG A 26 -19.91 10.60 2.57
C ARG A 26 -18.96 9.79 1.70
N LYS A 27 -18.97 10.14 0.42
CA LYS A 27 -18.08 9.55 -0.58
C LYS A 27 -16.91 10.48 -0.82
N ILE A 28 -15.77 9.89 -1.11
CA ILE A 28 -14.53 10.59 -1.48
C ILE A 28 -13.85 9.82 -2.59
N TYR A 29 -13.18 10.51 -3.49
CA TYR A 29 -12.36 9.85 -4.48
C TYR A 29 -10.99 9.47 -3.91
N TYR A 30 -10.53 8.29 -4.30
CA TYR A 30 -9.20 7.77 -4.03
C TYR A 30 -8.46 7.51 -5.34
N PHE A 31 -7.33 8.15 -5.54
CA PHE A 31 -6.47 7.92 -6.70
C PHE A 31 -5.46 6.82 -6.41
N ALA A 32 -5.55 5.73 -7.16
CA ALA A 32 -4.69 4.56 -7.09
C ALA A 32 -3.76 4.53 -8.30
N PHE A 33 -2.47 4.33 -8.06
CA PHE A 33 -1.41 4.26 -9.09
C PHE A 33 -0.40 3.12 -8.83
N GLY A 34 -0.49 2.43 -7.70
CA GLY A 34 0.37 1.32 -7.27
C GLY A 34 -0.40 0.00 -7.16
N ALA A 35 -0.13 -0.76 -6.12
CA ALA A 35 -0.77 -2.06 -5.87
C ALA A 35 -2.31 -1.99 -5.89
N ASN A 36 -2.89 -0.85 -5.54
CA ASN A 36 -4.34 -0.63 -5.50
C ASN A 36 -4.98 -0.36 -6.88
N LEU A 37 -4.22 -0.41 -7.97
CA LEU A 37 -4.79 -0.38 -9.31
C LEU A 37 -5.74 -1.55 -9.57
N SER A 38 -5.52 -2.69 -8.91
CA SER A 38 -6.40 -3.85 -9.03
C SER A 38 -7.64 -3.72 -8.15
N PRO A 39 -8.85 -3.82 -8.75
CA PRO A 39 -10.09 -3.90 -7.99
C PRO A 39 -10.13 -5.09 -7.02
N GLU A 40 -9.45 -6.19 -7.36
CA GLU A 40 -9.36 -7.39 -6.53
C GLU A 40 -8.64 -7.09 -5.21
N ILE A 41 -7.57 -6.29 -5.25
CA ILE A 41 -6.85 -5.85 -4.04
C ILE A 41 -7.76 -4.98 -3.18
N LEU A 42 -8.50 -4.04 -3.77
CA LEU A 42 -9.47 -3.24 -3.02
C LEU A 42 -10.55 -4.12 -2.37
N LYS A 43 -11.04 -5.13 -3.09
CA LYS A 43 -11.99 -6.11 -2.57
C LYS A 43 -11.40 -6.93 -1.41
N LEU A 44 -10.14 -7.39 -1.52
CA LEU A 44 -9.43 -8.07 -0.43
C LEU A 44 -9.26 -7.17 0.79
N ARG A 45 -9.02 -5.89 0.57
CA ARG A 45 -8.98 -4.85 1.60
C ARG A 45 -10.38 -4.44 2.09
N ARG A 46 -11.43 -5.02 1.50
CA ARG A 46 -12.86 -4.76 1.81
C ARG A 46 -13.25 -3.30 1.64
N ILE A 47 -12.73 -2.69 0.62
CA ILE A 47 -13.09 -1.35 0.17
C ILE A 47 -14.24 -1.49 -0.82
N SER A 48 -15.35 -0.83 -0.56
CA SER A 48 -16.48 -0.78 -1.48
C SER A 48 -16.25 0.30 -2.52
N VAL A 49 -16.15 -0.10 -3.78
CA VAL A 49 -16.00 0.83 -4.91
C VAL A 49 -17.37 1.09 -5.53
N TYR A 50 -17.75 2.36 -5.65
CA TYR A 50 -19.04 2.80 -6.24
C TYR A 50 -18.89 3.24 -7.69
N GLU A 51 -17.72 3.77 -8.03
CA GLU A 51 -17.38 4.25 -9.36
C GLU A 51 -15.89 4.10 -9.56
N ALA A 52 -15.47 3.86 -10.79
CA ALA A 52 -14.06 3.82 -11.17
C ALA A 52 -13.86 4.37 -12.58
N PHE A 53 -12.84 5.19 -12.78
CA PHE A 53 -12.42 5.68 -14.08
C PHE A 53 -10.90 5.93 -14.11
N ASP A 54 -10.36 5.94 -15.31
CA ASP A 54 -8.94 6.24 -15.51
C ASP A 54 -8.70 7.74 -15.30
N TYR A 55 -7.59 8.09 -14.67
CA TYR A 55 -7.26 9.48 -14.33
C TYR A 55 -5.77 9.73 -14.46
N VAL A 56 -5.43 10.98 -14.80
CA VAL A 56 -4.05 11.45 -14.91
C VAL A 56 -3.79 12.49 -13.82
N LEU A 57 -2.92 12.16 -12.89
CA LEU A 57 -2.48 13.08 -11.85
C LEU A 57 -1.32 13.92 -12.39
N GLY A 58 -1.52 15.21 -12.58
CA GLY A 58 -0.50 16.15 -13.01
C GLY A 58 0.47 16.54 -11.91
N ASP A 59 1.61 17.10 -12.31
CA ASP A 59 2.69 17.56 -11.43
C ASP A 59 3.18 16.49 -10.45
N ALA A 60 3.16 15.24 -10.88
CA ALA A 60 3.59 14.08 -10.14
C ALA A 60 4.34 13.09 -11.03
N SER A 61 5.28 12.34 -10.45
CA SER A 61 6.04 11.27 -11.12
C SER A 61 5.93 9.98 -10.34
N LEU A 62 5.67 8.88 -11.05
CA LEU A 62 5.71 7.54 -10.46
C LEU A 62 7.16 7.16 -10.23
N ARG A 63 7.54 7.00 -8.97
CA ARG A 63 8.89 6.59 -8.58
C ARG A 63 8.83 5.47 -7.55
N PHE A 64 9.85 4.63 -7.52
CA PHE A 64 10.01 3.62 -6.48
C PHE A 64 10.80 4.21 -5.31
N SER A 65 10.25 5.25 -4.71
CA SER A 65 10.91 6.06 -3.68
C SER A 65 10.47 5.76 -2.26
N LEU A 66 9.45 4.93 -2.08
CA LEU A 66 9.01 4.46 -0.77
C LEU A 66 9.86 3.26 -0.34
N ALA A 67 10.63 3.42 0.74
CA ALA A 67 11.46 2.34 1.25
C ALA A 67 10.64 1.10 1.61
N GLY A 68 10.98 0.01 0.99
CA GLY A 68 10.41 -1.30 1.25
C GLY A 68 11.07 -2.00 2.44
N PHE A 69 10.83 -3.29 2.50
CA PHE A 69 11.23 -4.12 3.64
C PHE A 69 12.67 -4.61 3.59
N TYR A 70 13.29 -4.56 2.43
CA TYR A 70 14.66 -5.01 2.23
C TYR A 70 15.55 -3.84 1.85
N LYS A 71 16.85 -4.03 1.99
CA LYS A 71 17.83 -3.04 1.54
C LYS A 71 17.60 -2.75 0.07
N ASP A 72 17.66 -1.48 -0.29
CA ASP A 72 17.49 -0.95 -1.66
C ASP A 72 16.13 -1.28 -2.33
N HIS A 73 15.18 -1.87 -1.58
CA HIS A 73 13.84 -2.17 -2.06
C HIS A 73 12.93 -0.95 -1.98
N GLY A 74 12.19 -0.70 -3.06
CA GLY A 74 11.24 0.41 -3.16
C GLY A 74 9.86 0.01 -3.64
N TYR A 75 8.85 0.67 -3.08
CA TYR A 75 7.49 0.65 -3.58
C TYR A 75 7.16 1.94 -4.32
N ALA A 76 6.14 1.89 -5.16
CA ALA A 76 5.67 3.02 -5.94
C ALA A 76 5.14 4.16 -5.04
N SER A 77 5.54 5.37 -5.38
CA SER A 77 5.05 6.63 -4.81
C SER A 77 4.79 7.63 -5.94
N ALA A 78 3.75 8.45 -5.80
CA ALA A 78 3.50 9.57 -6.70
C ALA A 78 4.18 10.82 -6.13
N ASP A 79 5.45 10.97 -6.45
CA ASP A 79 6.27 12.06 -5.93
C ASP A 79 5.99 13.35 -6.71
N ALA A 80 6.06 14.50 -6.03
CA ALA A 80 5.86 15.79 -6.68
C ALA A 80 6.93 16.02 -7.76
N ALA A 81 6.49 16.32 -8.99
CA ALA A 81 7.37 16.56 -10.14
C ALA A 81 6.63 17.46 -11.15
N ALA A 82 7.00 18.75 -11.20
CA ALA A 82 6.33 19.72 -12.05
C ALA A 82 6.41 19.32 -13.54
N GLY A 83 5.27 19.32 -14.22
CA GLY A 83 5.14 18.99 -15.63
C GLY A 83 5.16 17.49 -15.96
N GLU A 84 5.39 16.61 -14.98
CA GLU A 84 5.25 15.16 -15.16
C GLU A 84 3.82 14.71 -14.79
N SER A 85 3.48 13.47 -15.11
CA SER A 85 2.16 12.92 -14.84
C SER A 85 2.21 11.46 -14.41
N VAL A 86 1.31 11.09 -13.51
CA VAL A 86 1.10 9.70 -13.09
C VAL A 86 -0.28 9.26 -13.57
N PHE A 87 -0.31 8.18 -14.33
CA PHE A 87 -1.55 7.52 -14.72
C PHE A 87 -2.05 6.64 -13.58
N GLY A 88 -3.36 6.46 -13.48
CA GLY A 88 -3.96 5.64 -12.45
C GLY A 88 -5.48 5.57 -12.55
N LYS A 89 -6.09 5.02 -11.52
CA LYS A 89 -7.54 4.91 -11.41
C LYS A 89 -8.07 5.75 -10.25
N MET A 90 -9.13 6.47 -10.54
CA MET A 90 -9.92 7.14 -9.53
C MET A 90 -11.04 6.20 -9.08
N TYR A 91 -11.13 5.96 -7.78
CA TYR A 91 -12.17 5.13 -7.16
C TYR A 91 -13.03 5.95 -6.23
N LEU A 92 -14.33 5.96 -6.45
CA LEU A 92 -15.28 6.56 -5.50
C LEU A 92 -15.55 5.56 -4.38
N ILE A 93 -15.12 5.89 -3.17
CA ILE A 93 -15.23 5.05 -1.98
C ILE A 93 -15.92 5.81 -0.84
N LEU A 94 -16.29 5.12 0.23
CA LEU A 94 -16.77 5.79 1.44
C LEU A 94 -15.59 6.33 2.28
N GLU A 95 -15.80 7.48 2.93
CA GLU A 95 -14.79 8.04 3.86
C GLU A 95 -14.34 7.03 4.91
N ARG A 96 -15.25 6.23 5.45
CA ARG A 96 -14.91 5.15 6.38
C ARG A 96 -13.99 4.08 5.78
N ASP A 97 -14.09 3.86 4.46
CA ASP A 97 -13.21 2.93 3.75
C ASP A 97 -11.85 3.61 3.47
N ALA A 98 -11.82 4.94 3.28
CA ALA A 98 -10.59 5.71 3.22
C ALA A 98 -9.81 5.65 4.54
N GLU A 99 -10.46 5.78 5.70
CA GLU A 99 -9.83 5.59 7.01
C GLU A 99 -9.22 4.17 7.15
N ARG A 100 -9.88 3.17 6.57
CA ARG A 100 -9.37 1.81 6.55
C ARG A 100 -8.15 1.66 5.65
N MET A 101 -8.12 2.31 4.49
CA MET A 101 -6.95 2.35 3.63
C MET A 101 -5.74 2.93 4.36
N ASP A 102 -5.93 3.93 5.22
CA ASP A 102 -4.87 4.52 6.02
C ASP A 102 -4.09 3.50 6.84
N TYR A 103 -4.75 2.47 7.33
CA TYR A 103 -4.08 1.39 8.07
C TYR A 103 -3.20 0.52 7.18
N PHE A 104 -3.66 0.21 5.97
CA PHE A 104 -2.85 -0.53 5.02
C PHE A 104 -1.64 0.29 4.55
N GLU A 105 -1.81 1.59 4.44
CA GLU A 105 -0.77 2.51 3.99
C GLU A 105 0.08 3.08 5.15
N GLY A 106 -0.18 2.64 6.38
CA GLY A 106 0.60 3.05 7.56
C GLY A 106 0.41 4.51 7.98
N VAL A 107 -0.73 5.11 7.65
CA VAL A 107 -1.09 6.50 8.01
C VAL A 107 -1.94 6.49 9.28
N PRO A 108 -1.72 7.38 10.22
CA PRO A 108 -0.57 8.26 10.40
C PRO A 108 0.56 7.62 11.23
N PHE A 109 0.34 6.42 11.77
CA PHE A 109 1.16 5.86 12.84
C PHE A 109 2.58 5.47 12.42
N LEU A 110 2.73 4.88 11.23
CA LEU A 110 4.03 4.46 10.74
C LEU A 110 4.79 5.60 10.04
N ARG A 111 4.10 6.68 9.68
CA ARG A 111 4.63 7.81 8.91
C ARG A 111 5.38 7.36 7.64
N VAL A 112 4.85 6.34 7.00
CA VAL A 112 5.40 5.82 5.73
C VAL A 112 4.82 6.62 4.57
N HIS A 113 3.49 6.81 4.61
CA HIS A 113 2.77 7.63 3.65
C HIS A 113 2.11 8.84 4.31
N GLU A 114 1.87 9.85 3.50
CA GLU A 114 0.96 10.96 3.79
C GLU A 114 -0.17 10.98 2.75
N LYS A 115 -1.32 11.52 3.13
CA LYS A 115 -2.39 11.83 2.20
C LYS A 115 -2.15 13.19 1.56
N VAL A 116 -2.19 13.22 0.25
CA VAL A 116 -2.22 14.45 -0.53
C VAL A 116 -3.63 14.59 -1.10
N PHE A 117 -4.23 15.73 -0.89
CA PHE A 117 -5.59 16.02 -1.31
C PHE A 117 -5.59 16.87 -2.58
N GLY A 118 -6.61 16.69 -3.39
CA GLY A 118 -6.90 17.48 -4.58
C GLY A 118 -8.39 17.49 -4.86
N GLU A 119 -8.78 18.03 -6.00
CA GLU A 119 -10.17 18.13 -6.45
C GLU A 119 -10.30 17.58 -7.87
N VAL A 120 -11.36 16.81 -8.10
CA VAL A 120 -11.76 16.32 -9.41
C VAL A 120 -13.28 16.41 -9.54
N ASN A 121 -13.78 17.05 -10.61
CA ASN A 121 -15.21 17.22 -10.86
C ASN A 121 -15.98 17.87 -9.69
N GLY A 122 -15.37 18.82 -8.97
CA GLY A 122 -15.97 19.46 -7.81
C GLY A 122 -16.06 18.58 -6.55
N CYS A 123 -15.37 17.45 -6.53
CA CYS A 123 -15.30 16.53 -5.39
C CYS A 123 -13.86 16.38 -4.92
N ASP A 124 -13.68 16.28 -3.63
CA ASP A 124 -12.38 16.01 -3.03
C ASP A 124 -11.88 14.61 -3.42
N PHE A 125 -10.60 14.51 -3.73
CA PHE A 125 -9.91 13.23 -3.81
C PHE A 125 -8.63 13.24 -2.96
N PHE A 126 -8.08 12.06 -2.71
CA PHE A 126 -6.76 11.91 -2.10
C PHE A 126 -5.96 10.80 -2.78
N HIS A 127 -4.65 10.90 -2.63
CA HIS A 127 -3.72 9.80 -2.93
C HIS A 127 -2.67 9.68 -1.83
N TYR A 128 -1.95 8.58 -1.81
CA TYR A 128 -0.84 8.38 -0.89
C TYR A 128 0.48 8.74 -1.57
N ARG A 129 1.36 9.38 -0.80
CA ARG A 129 2.71 9.71 -1.20
C ARG A 129 3.69 9.34 -0.08
N ALA A 130 4.91 8.95 -0.42
CA ALA A 130 5.95 8.69 0.56
C ALA A 130 6.28 9.96 1.36
N VAL A 131 6.27 9.87 2.70
CA VAL A 131 6.67 10.99 3.59
C VAL A 131 8.16 11.30 3.42
N LYS A 132 8.97 10.26 3.19
CA LYS A 132 10.41 10.36 2.94
C LYS A 132 10.74 9.61 1.67
N ALA A 133 10.67 10.31 0.55
CA ALA A 133 11.13 9.77 -0.70
C ALA A 133 12.65 9.51 -0.65
N GLN A 134 13.06 8.31 -1.05
CA GLN A 134 14.46 7.91 -1.15
C GLN A 134 14.83 7.65 -2.61
N GLN A 135 16.03 8.00 -2.98
CA GLN A 135 16.54 7.74 -4.33
C GLN A 135 17.28 6.40 -4.39
N GLY A 136 17.32 5.82 -5.58
CA GLY A 136 18.09 4.59 -5.83
C GLY A 136 17.42 3.30 -5.34
N LEU A 137 16.19 3.38 -4.82
CA LEU A 137 15.41 2.19 -4.50
C LEU A 137 14.88 1.55 -5.77
N LYS A 138 14.75 0.21 -5.75
CA LYS A 138 14.33 -0.59 -6.88
C LYS A 138 13.13 -1.47 -6.52
N PRO A 139 12.15 -1.65 -7.42
CA PRO A 139 11.06 -2.60 -7.21
C PRO A 139 11.58 -4.04 -7.34
N THR A 140 10.80 -5.00 -6.88
CA THR A 140 10.95 -6.39 -7.29
C THR A 140 10.45 -6.56 -8.72
N GLN A 141 10.96 -7.56 -9.45
CA GLN A 141 10.47 -7.90 -10.78
C GLN A 141 8.96 -8.19 -10.76
N GLU A 142 8.51 -8.98 -9.79
CA GLU A 142 7.09 -9.33 -9.63
C GLU A 142 6.21 -8.09 -9.46
N TYR A 143 6.63 -7.13 -8.65
CA TYR A 143 5.89 -5.89 -8.45
C TYR A 143 5.86 -5.02 -9.70
N LEU A 144 6.98 -4.94 -10.42
CA LEU A 144 7.08 -4.20 -11.68
C LEU A 144 6.19 -4.83 -12.75
N ASP A 145 6.21 -6.16 -12.89
CA ASP A 145 5.36 -6.92 -13.83
C ASP A 145 3.88 -6.73 -13.51
N TYR A 146 3.52 -6.75 -12.23
CA TYR A 146 2.16 -6.44 -11.80
C TYR A 146 1.72 -5.04 -12.25
N LEU A 147 2.54 -4.01 -11.99
CA LEU A 147 2.21 -2.63 -12.36
C LEU A 147 2.10 -2.46 -13.88
N THR A 148 3.08 -2.93 -14.63
CA THR A 148 3.08 -2.82 -16.09
C THR A 148 1.90 -3.56 -16.71
N THR A 149 1.53 -4.71 -16.17
CA THR A 149 0.34 -5.46 -16.60
C THR A 149 -0.94 -4.68 -16.32
N ALA A 150 -1.06 -4.09 -15.13
CA ALA A 150 -2.22 -3.27 -14.78
C ALA A 150 -2.34 -2.03 -15.67
N TYR A 151 -1.24 -1.34 -15.95
CA TYR A 151 -1.24 -0.17 -16.83
C TYR A 151 -1.57 -0.51 -18.28
N ARG A 152 -1.11 -1.65 -18.81
CA ARG A 152 -1.50 -2.10 -20.17
C ARG A 152 -2.98 -2.38 -20.33
N GLN A 153 -3.69 -2.64 -19.24
CA GLN A 153 -5.14 -2.83 -19.24
C GLN A 153 -5.92 -1.50 -19.21
N MET A 154 -5.24 -0.37 -19.09
CA MET A 154 -5.84 0.95 -19.07
C MET A 154 -5.72 1.60 -20.44
N PRO A 155 -6.85 1.80 -21.18
CA PRO A 155 -6.81 2.25 -22.58
C PRO A 155 -6.17 3.61 -22.80
N GLU A 156 -6.22 4.49 -21.78
CA GLU A 156 -5.74 5.86 -21.89
C GLU A 156 -4.25 6.00 -21.55
N VAL A 157 -3.60 4.92 -21.09
CA VAL A 157 -2.16 4.95 -20.75
C VAL A 157 -1.33 4.79 -22.02
N PRO A 158 -0.46 5.76 -22.35
CA PRO A 158 0.42 5.64 -23.51
C PRO A 158 1.38 4.45 -23.36
N GLU A 159 1.57 3.68 -24.43
CA GLU A 159 2.54 2.56 -24.41
C GLU A 159 3.94 3.01 -24.02
N ALA A 160 4.38 4.20 -24.47
CA ALA A 160 5.66 4.76 -24.08
C ALA A 160 5.82 4.97 -22.57
N TYR A 161 4.71 5.26 -21.84
CA TYR A 161 4.73 5.33 -20.39
C TYR A 161 4.98 3.95 -19.77
N VAL A 162 4.29 2.94 -20.29
CA VAL A 162 4.44 1.55 -19.81
C VAL A 162 5.83 1.00 -20.13
N GLU A 163 6.36 1.28 -21.32
CA GLU A 163 7.72 0.91 -21.72
C GLU A 163 8.77 1.56 -20.82
N SER A 164 8.61 2.86 -20.54
CA SER A 164 9.48 3.58 -19.60
C SER A 164 9.45 2.98 -18.20
N LEU A 165 8.26 2.61 -17.72
CA LEU A 165 8.09 1.94 -16.44
C LEU A 165 8.74 0.55 -16.45
N ALA A 166 8.53 -0.24 -17.52
CA ALA A 166 9.09 -1.57 -17.67
C ALA A 166 10.63 -1.59 -17.76
N ALA A 167 11.22 -0.49 -18.21
CA ALA A 167 12.68 -0.30 -18.25
C ALA A 167 13.30 0.02 -16.89
N THR A 168 12.49 0.13 -15.82
CA THR A 168 13.00 0.40 -14.48
C THR A 168 13.88 -0.74 -14.00
N GLU A 169 15.03 -0.37 -13.47
CA GLU A 169 15.97 -1.32 -12.88
C GLU A 169 15.33 -2.00 -11.65
N VAL A 170 15.41 -3.31 -11.60
CA VAL A 170 14.84 -4.12 -10.52
C VAL A 170 15.90 -4.60 -9.53
N LEU A 171 15.48 -5.10 -8.39
CA LEU A 171 16.38 -5.76 -7.45
C LEU A 171 16.95 -7.04 -8.05
N ASP A 172 18.28 -7.18 -8.00
CA ASP A 172 18.98 -8.39 -8.45
C ASP A 172 18.77 -9.60 -7.53
N GLN A 173 18.17 -9.40 -6.36
CA GLN A 173 17.97 -10.44 -5.36
C GLN A 173 16.57 -11.01 -5.44
N LEU A 174 16.49 -12.34 -5.53
CA LEU A 174 15.27 -13.05 -5.18
C LEU A 174 14.99 -12.80 -3.70
N LEU A 175 13.98 -11.98 -3.44
CA LEU A 175 13.51 -11.81 -2.06
C LEU A 175 12.88 -13.13 -1.62
N PRO A 176 13.16 -13.59 -0.40
CA PRO A 176 12.43 -14.73 0.12
C PRO A 176 10.93 -14.44 0.10
N PRO A 177 10.09 -15.40 -0.28
CA PRO A 177 8.66 -15.22 -0.26
C PRO A 177 8.25 -14.69 1.12
N ASP A 178 7.31 -13.79 1.16
CA ASP A 178 6.76 -12.94 2.24
C ASP A 178 6.80 -13.44 3.71
N GLN A 179 7.72 -14.31 4.06
CA GLN A 179 7.86 -14.90 5.39
C GLN A 179 8.78 -14.11 6.33
N THR A 180 9.50 -13.14 5.79
CA THR A 180 10.42 -12.33 6.58
C THR A 180 9.76 -11.01 6.92
N GLY A 181 9.31 -10.91 8.14
CA GLY A 181 8.76 -9.66 8.65
C GLY A 181 9.82 -8.60 8.95
N GLU A 182 9.39 -7.49 9.47
CA GLU A 182 10.21 -6.28 9.65
C GLU A 182 11.47 -6.44 10.53
N PHE A 183 11.52 -7.45 11.41
CA PHE A 183 12.70 -7.68 12.24
C PHE A 183 13.87 -8.27 11.47
N VAL A 184 13.57 -9.13 10.51
CA VAL A 184 14.61 -9.78 9.72
C VAL A 184 15.27 -8.78 8.76
N LYS A 185 14.59 -7.71 8.37
CA LYS A 185 15.14 -6.64 7.52
C LYS A 185 16.28 -5.86 8.14
N ASP A 186 16.10 -5.57 9.41
CA ASP A 186 17.08 -4.80 10.20
C ASP A 186 17.87 -5.73 11.14
N ILE A 187 17.89 -7.04 10.84
CA ILE A 187 18.51 -8.02 11.73
C ILE A 187 19.99 -7.72 11.97
N ASP A 188 20.67 -7.20 10.96
CA ASP A 188 22.09 -6.82 11.04
C ASP A 188 22.35 -5.66 12.00
N ARG A 189 21.33 -4.91 12.38
CA ARG A 189 21.43 -3.89 13.44
C ARG A 189 21.45 -4.46 14.84
N TRP A 190 21.12 -5.75 14.97
CA TRP A 190 21.06 -6.45 16.23
C TRP A 190 22.27 -7.37 16.41
N PRO A 191 22.77 -7.54 17.63
CA PRO A 191 23.82 -8.49 17.89
C PRO A 191 23.47 -9.88 17.37
N SER A 192 24.40 -10.53 16.68
CA SER A 192 24.16 -11.81 15.97
C SER A 192 23.62 -12.93 16.87
N PHE A 193 23.93 -12.91 18.17
CA PHE A 193 23.39 -13.88 19.13
C PHE A 193 21.86 -13.74 19.35
N LEU A 194 21.26 -12.59 19.02
CA LEU A 194 19.80 -12.38 19.09
C LEU A 194 19.06 -12.79 17.83
N HIS A 195 19.74 -12.99 16.70
CA HIS A 195 19.12 -13.31 15.42
C HIS A 195 18.18 -14.52 15.48
N PRO A 196 18.57 -15.69 16.06
CA PRO A 196 17.67 -16.84 16.14
C PRO A 196 16.39 -16.55 16.94
N ALA A 197 16.53 -15.78 18.03
CA ALA A 197 15.38 -15.42 18.87
C ALA A 197 14.42 -14.45 18.13
N LEU A 198 14.98 -13.48 17.42
CA LEU A 198 14.19 -12.51 16.63
C LEU A 198 13.44 -13.21 15.49
N ILE A 199 14.10 -14.10 14.75
CA ILE A 199 13.49 -14.88 13.66
C ILE A 199 12.36 -15.77 14.20
N SER A 200 12.62 -16.51 15.30
CA SER A 200 11.62 -17.38 15.92
C SER A 200 10.42 -16.60 16.45
N TYR A 201 10.68 -15.46 17.07
CA TYR A 201 9.63 -14.60 17.58
C TYR A 201 8.76 -14.05 16.47
N GLU A 202 9.35 -13.62 15.37
CA GLU A 202 8.62 -13.11 14.22
C GLU A 202 7.76 -14.20 13.56
N GLY A 203 8.32 -15.38 13.38
CA GLY A 203 7.56 -16.54 12.90
C GLY A 203 6.37 -16.90 13.82
N LEU A 204 6.55 -16.78 15.13
CA LEU A 204 5.46 -16.97 16.09
C LEU A 204 4.39 -15.87 15.94
N CYS A 205 4.79 -14.61 15.79
CA CYS A 205 3.86 -13.50 15.58
C CYS A 205 3.05 -13.67 14.28
N GLN A 206 3.70 -14.06 13.18
CA GLN A 206 3.02 -14.30 11.91
C GLN A 206 2.00 -15.44 12.03
N ARG A 207 2.40 -16.60 12.58
CA ARG A 207 1.48 -17.73 12.80
C ARG A 207 0.31 -17.38 13.71
N THR A 208 0.56 -16.60 14.76
CA THR A 208 -0.50 -16.14 15.67
C THR A 208 -1.49 -15.23 14.95
N VAL A 209 -0.99 -14.33 14.11
CA VAL A 209 -1.83 -13.43 13.32
C VAL A 209 -2.62 -14.18 12.26
N GLU A 210 -2.00 -15.10 11.52
CA GLU A 210 -2.69 -15.98 10.57
C GLU A 210 -3.76 -16.82 11.26
N PHE A 211 -3.45 -17.37 12.44
CA PHE A 211 -4.41 -18.13 13.23
C PHE A 211 -5.59 -17.27 13.69
N LEU A 212 -5.34 -16.09 14.25
CA LEU A 212 -6.37 -15.15 14.68
C LEU A 212 -7.16 -14.60 13.49
N TRP A 213 -6.50 -14.35 12.36
CA TRP A 213 -7.14 -13.88 11.14
C TRP A 213 -8.06 -14.96 10.53
N ASN A 214 -7.59 -16.19 10.45
CA ASN A 214 -8.31 -17.29 9.81
C ASN A 214 -9.41 -17.90 10.69
N ARG A 215 -9.37 -17.76 12.02
CA ARG A 215 -10.29 -18.40 12.96
C ARG A 215 -11.02 -17.48 13.91
N SER A 216 -10.75 -16.17 13.88
CA SER A 216 -11.34 -15.27 14.86
C SER A 216 -12.80 -14.92 14.56
N LEU A 217 -13.57 -14.67 15.63
CA LEU A 217 -14.87 -14.01 15.57
C LEU A 217 -14.82 -12.69 14.77
N LEU A 218 -13.66 -12.01 14.77
CA LEU A 218 -13.36 -10.84 13.96
C LEU A 218 -13.46 -11.15 12.47
N HIS A 219 -13.02 -12.31 12.02
CA HIS A 219 -13.16 -12.72 10.62
C HIS A 219 -14.64 -12.90 10.21
N TRP A 220 -15.47 -13.39 11.12
CA TRP A 220 -16.92 -13.48 10.91
C TRP A 220 -17.56 -12.09 10.86
N MET A 221 -17.21 -11.20 11.79
CA MET A 221 -17.71 -9.81 11.81
C MET A 221 -17.27 -9.00 10.58
N ILE A 222 -16.25 -9.46 9.90
CA ILE A 222 -15.66 -8.80 8.74
C ILE A 222 -16.34 -9.23 7.41
N ARG A 223 -17.06 -10.34 7.38
CA ARG A 223 -17.74 -10.86 6.17
C ARG A 223 -19.06 -10.15 5.85
N TYR A 224 -19.57 -9.35 6.73
CA TYR A 224 -20.78 -8.55 6.60
C TYR A 224 -20.44 -7.09 6.92
#